data_53e1b3fa00407e4133afc003698521c6
#
_entry.id   53e1b3fa00407e4133afc003698521c6
#
_cell.length_a   1.000
_cell.length_b   1.000
_cell.length_c   1.000
_cell.angle_alpha   90.00
_cell.angle_beta   90.00
_cell.angle_gamma   90.00
#
_symmetry.space_group_name_H-M   'P 1'
#
loop_
_entity.id
_entity.type
_entity.pdbx_description
1 polymer ?
#
loop_
_entity_poly.entity_id
_entity_poly.type
_entity_poly.pdbx_seq_one_letter_code
_entity_poly.pdbx_strand_id
1 'polypeptide(L)'
;MTTVEIWGARAGQTQSRLFEEIRKCREAGQRVLLLVPEQYTLQAERELVEQLHLPGLLDLDVLSPRRLGRRIRESAGHSPKAALDESGRRMALAQALSLKQEELHYYRRVALSSGLPEKLSTLLMDFQRTGLSSEEFAAYAEELPSGALKAKAHDLLLLWQT
;
A
#
# COMPACT_ATOMS: atom_id res chain seq x y z
N MET A 1 -2.02 -28.98 0.66
CA MET A 1 -1.47 -28.71 2.00
C MET A 1 -0.50 -27.53 1.86
N THR A 2 -0.65 -26.47 2.60
CA THR A 2 0.25 -25.30 2.52
C THR A 2 1.32 -25.46 3.59
N THR A 3 2.60 -25.43 3.21
CA THR A 3 3.72 -25.49 4.14
C THR A 3 4.32 -24.09 4.24
N VAL A 4 4.58 -23.63 5.46
CA VAL A 4 5.27 -22.36 5.73
C VAL A 4 6.61 -22.70 6.37
N GLU A 5 7.70 -22.24 5.75
CA GLU A 5 9.05 -22.36 6.29
C GLU A 5 9.60 -20.97 6.62
N ILE A 6 10.18 -20.84 7.81
CA ILE A 6 10.80 -19.59 8.27
C ILE A 6 12.31 -19.85 8.44
N TRP A 7 13.11 -19.08 7.69
CA TRP A 7 14.57 -19.20 7.77
C TRP A 7 15.16 -17.95 8.40
N GLY A 8 15.94 -18.15 9.43
CA GLY A 8 16.75 -17.11 10.06
C GLY A 8 18.24 -17.42 9.89
N ALA A 9 19.03 -16.43 9.45
CA ALA A 9 20.47 -16.55 9.36
C ALA A 9 21.15 -15.18 9.47
N ARG A 10 22.47 -15.15 9.57
CA ARG A 10 23.24 -13.92 9.47
C ARG A 10 23.10 -13.30 8.07
N ALA A 11 23.33 -11.99 7.97
CA ALA A 11 23.26 -11.26 6.70
C ALA A 11 24.06 -11.97 5.60
N GLY A 12 23.43 -12.17 4.43
CA GLY A 12 24.03 -12.82 3.26
C GLY A 12 23.90 -14.33 3.16
N GLN A 13 23.65 -15.05 4.26
CA GLN A 13 23.55 -16.52 4.22
C GLN A 13 22.19 -17.03 3.73
N THR A 14 21.13 -16.25 3.95
CA THR A 14 19.77 -16.60 3.51
C THR A 14 19.60 -16.53 2.00
N GLN A 15 20.34 -15.66 1.33
CA GLN A 15 20.22 -15.42 -0.11
C GLN A 15 20.64 -16.67 -0.94
N SER A 16 21.78 -17.26 -0.63
CA SER A 16 22.25 -18.47 -1.33
C SER A 16 21.27 -19.62 -1.18
N ARG A 17 20.73 -19.82 0.01
CA ARG A 17 19.69 -20.83 0.27
C ARG A 17 18.39 -20.53 -0.50
N LEU A 18 17.98 -19.27 -0.54
CA LEU A 18 16.80 -18.85 -1.29
C LEU A 18 16.95 -19.18 -2.79
N PHE A 19 18.10 -18.86 -3.38
CA PHE A 19 18.36 -19.16 -4.78
C PHE A 19 18.41 -20.67 -5.08
N GLU A 20 18.94 -21.44 -4.15
CA GLU A 20 18.91 -22.91 -4.27
C GLU A 20 17.50 -23.46 -4.26
N GLU A 21 16.63 -22.99 -3.37
CA GLU A 21 15.23 -23.40 -3.34
C GLU A 21 14.45 -22.94 -4.59
N ILE A 22 14.70 -21.74 -5.07
CA ILE A 22 14.12 -21.25 -6.34
C ILE A 22 14.54 -22.17 -7.49
N ARG A 23 15.81 -22.58 -7.55
CA ARG A 23 16.31 -23.51 -8.57
C ARG A 23 15.56 -24.84 -8.52
N LYS A 24 15.45 -25.47 -7.32
CA LYS A 24 14.74 -26.72 -7.11
C LYS A 24 13.27 -26.64 -7.55
N CYS A 25 12.56 -25.59 -7.15
CA CYS A 25 11.17 -25.38 -7.54
C CYS A 25 11.02 -25.29 -9.08
N ARG A 26 11.93 -24.56 -9.74
CA ARG A 26 11.91 -24.44 -11.20
C ARG A 26 12.23 -25.75 -11.92
N GLU A 27 13.22 -26.50 -11.45
CA GLU A 27 13.56 -27.83 -11.98
C GLU A 27 12.39 -28.82 -11.82
N ALA A 28 11.57 -28.63 -10.79
CA ALA A 28 10.31 -29.36 -10.60
C ALA A 28 9.13 -28.83 -11.43
N GLY A 29 9.35 -27.84 -12.31
CA GLY A 29 8.30 -27.24 -13.15
C GLY A 29 7.29 -26.36 -12.39
N GLN A 30 7.64 -25.92 -11.19
CA GLN A 30 6.78 -25.08 -10.36
C GLN A 30 6.96 -23.60 -10.71
N ARG A 31 5.86 -22.85 -10.71
CA ARG A 31 5.92 -21.39 -10.79
C ARG A 31 6.36 -20.80 -9.45
N VAL A 32 7.28 -19.87 -9.51
CA VAL A 32 7.84 -19.21 -8.32
C VAL A 32 7.44 -17.75 -8.31
N LEU A 33 7.00 -17.27 -7.15
CA LEU A 33 6.74 -15.86 -6.90
C LEU A 33 7.67 -15.39 -5.78
N LEU A 34 8.60 -14.50 -6.13
CA LEU A 34 9.49 -13.86 -5.16
C LEU A 34 8.94 -12.48 -4.78
N LEU A 35 8.65 -12.28 -3.48
CA LEU A 35 8.25 -11.00 -2.95
C LEU A 35 9.45 -10.27 -2.33
N VAL A 36 9.69 -9.05 -2.81
CA VAL A 36 10.76 -8.17 -2.33
C VAL A 36 10.25 -6.74 -2.14
N PRO A 37 10.93 -5.90 -1.34
CA PRO A 37 10.63 -4.47 -1.28
C PRO A 37 10.67 -3.82 -2.67
N GLU A 38 9.85 -2.79 -2.91
CA GLU A 38 9.71 -2.13 -4.23
C GLU A 38 11.05 -1.71 -4.83
N GLN A 39 11.92 -1.10 -4.03
CA GLN A 39 13.25 -0.64 -4.46
C GLN A 39 14.22 -1.77 -4.81
N TYR A 40 13.91 -3.01 -4.39
CA TYR A 40 14.77 -4.17 -4.59
C TYR A 40 14.40 -5.02 -5.80
N THR A 41 13.26 -4.76 -6.46
CA THR A 41 12.73 -5.62 -7.53
C THR A 41 13.72 -5.80 -8.67
N LEU A 42 14.26 -4.71 -9.21
CA LEU A 42 15.21 -4.77 -10.33
C LEU A 42 16.53 -5.46 -9.96
N GLN A 43 17.01 -5.21 -8.73
CA GLN A 43 18.23 -5.85 -8.25
C GLN A 43 18.02 -7.35 -8.08
N ALA A 44 16.90 -7.77 -7.49
CA ALA A 44 16.56 -9.19 -7.33
C ALA A 44 16.41 -9.90 -8.68
N GLU A 45 15.81 -9.26 -9.68
CA GLU A 45 15.73 -9.80 -11.05
C GLU A 45 17.10 -10.04 -11.66
N ARG A 46 18.02 -9.07 -11.54
CA ARG A 46 19.39 -9.20 -12.02
C ARG A 46 20.15 -10.31 -11.31
N GLU A 47 20.11 -10.32 -9.99
CA GLU A 47 20.79 -11.34 -9.17
C GLU A 47 20.28 -12.75 -9.51
N LEU A 48 18.98 -12.93 -9.72
CA LEU A 48 18.40 -14.21 -10.13
C LEU A 48 18.91 -14.67 -11.51
N VAL A 49 18.93 -13.75 -12.48
CA VAL A 49 19.44 -14.08 -13.82
C VAL A 49 20.92 -14.44 -13.78
N GLU A 50 21.72 -13.66 -13.05
CA GLU A 50 23.17 -13.87 -12.93
C GLU A 50 23.51 -15.14 -12.15
N GLN A 51 22.93 -15.33 -10.97
CA GLN A 51 23.25 -16.45 -10.06
C GLN A 51 22.71 -17.80 -10.55
N LEU A 52 21.55 -17.79 -11.18
CA LEU A 52 20.93 -19.01 -11.71
C LEU A 52 21.24 -19.23 -13.21
N HIS A 53 22.03 -18.35 -13.83
CA HIS A 53 22.38 -18.43 -15.26
C HIS A 53 21.15 -18.60 -16.16
N LEU A 54 20.09 -17.82 -15.89
CA LEU A 54 18.83 -17.95 -16.58
C LEU A 54 18.84 -17.21 -17.92
N PRO A 55 18.31 -17.79 -18.99
CA PRO A 55 18.08 -17.06 -20.25
C PRO A 55 16.96 -16.03 -20.15
N GLY A 56 16.17 -16.07 -19.09
CA GLY A 56 15.05 -15.16 -18.80
C GLY A 56 14.26 -15.61 -17.57
N LEU A 57 13.32 -14.79 -17.16
CA LEU A 57 12.48 -15.00 -15.96
C LEU A 57 11.12 -15.66 -16.30
N LEU A 58 11.13 -16.65 -17.22
CA LEU A 58 9.94 -17.46 -17.46
C LEU A 58 9.63 -18.29 -16.22
N ASP A 59 8.38 -18.32 -15.80
CA ASP A 59 7.89 -19.03 -14.61
C ASP A 59 8.43 -18.55 -13.26
N LEU A 60 9.13 -17.40 -13.25
CA LEU A 60 9.61 -16.73 -12.04
C LEU A 60 9.18 -15.26 -12.07
N ASP A 61 8.28 -14.92 -11.15
CA ASP A 61 7.79 -13.56 -10.99
C ASP A 61 8.49 -12.89 -9.79
N VAL A 62 9.11 -11.72 -10.01
CA VAL A 62 9.64 -10.87 -8.93
C VAL A 62 8.72 -9.70 -8.73
N LEU A 63 8.03 -9.64 -7.61
CA LEU A 63 7.02 -8.62 -7.36
C LEU A 63 7.23 -7.94 -6.00
N SER A 64 6.83 -6.68 -5.93
CA SER A 64 6.61 -6.05 -4.64
C SER A 64 5.20 -6.38 -4.12
N PRO A 65 4.92 -6.23 -2.81
CA PRO A 65 3.58 -6.41 -2.26
C PRO A 65 2.53 -5.56 -2.97
N ARG A 66 2.88 -4.34 -3.37
CA ARG A 66 2.00 -3.44 -4.13
C ARG A 66 1.67 -4.00 -5.52
N ARG A 67 2.66 -4.50 -6.25
CA ARG A 67 2.46 -5.12 -7.57
C ARG A 67 1.67 -6.41 -7.48
N LEU A 68 1.92 -7.22 -6.44
CA LEU A 68 1.14 -8.42 -6.17
C LEU A 68 -0.33 -8.09 -5.92
N GLY A 69 -0.63 -7.12 -5.07
CA GLY A 69 -2.00 -6.69 -4.80
C GLY A 69 -2.73 -6.19 -6.05
N ARG A 70 -2.03 -5.48 -6.96
CA ARG A 70 -2.57 -5.10 -8.26
C ARG A 70 -2.88 -6.31 -9.13
N ARG A 71 -1.93 -7.24 -9.26
CA ARG A 71 -2.10 -8.47 -10.05
C ARG A 71 -3.26 -9.34 -9.57
N ILE A 72 -3.43 -9.46 -8.25
CA ILE A 72 -4.56 -10.19 -7.66
C ILE A 72 -5.89 -9.55 -8.06
N ARG A 73 -6.02 -8.23 -7.97
CA ARG A 73 -7.23 -7.52 -8.36
C ARG A 73 -7.54 -7.66 -9.85
N GLU A 74 -6.53 -7.54 -10.70
CA GLU A 74 -6.65 -7.75 -12.15
C GLU A 74 -7.13 -9.18 -12.45
N SER A 75 -6.55 -10.19 -11.79
CA SER A 75 -6.92 -11.60 -11.94
C SER A 75 -8.36 -11.88 -11.47
N ALA A 76 -8.83 -11.15 -10.47
CA ALA A 76 -10.19 -11.25 -9.96
C ALA A 76 -11.22 -10.49 -10.81
N GLY A 77 -10.84 -9.98 -11.98
CA GLY A 77 -11.75 -9.25 -12.88
C GLY A 77 -12.12 -7.85 -12.40
N HIS A 78 -11.48 -7.37 -11.34
CA HIS A 78 -11.66 -5.99 -10.91
C HIS A 78 -10.86 -5.09 -11.84
N SER A 79 -11.56 -4.42 -12.77
CA SER A 79 -10.94 -3.33 -13.54
C SER A 79 -10.36 -2.31 -12.57
N PRO A 80 -9.08 -1.97 -12.67
CA PRO A 80 -8.52 -0.96 -11.80
C PRO A 80 -9.27 0.35 -12.08
N LYS A 81 -10.14 0.78 -11.17
CA LYS A 81 -10.45 2.20 -11.07
C LYS A 81 -9.10 2.88 -11.00
N ALA A 82 -8.85 3.84 -11.88
CA ALA A 82 -7.56 4.53 -11.94
C ALA A 82 -7.16 4.94 -10.51
N ALA A 83 -6.14 4.28 -9.96
CA ALA A 83 -5.67 4.62 -8.64
C ALA A 83 -5.07 6.02 -8.73
N LEU A 84 -5.61 6.95 -7.94
CA LEU A 84 -5.06 8.29 -7.86
C LEU A 84 -3.62 8.21 -7.37
N ASP A 85 -2.73 8.86 -8.06
CA ASP A 85 -1.38 9.11 -7.58
C ASP A 85 -1.41 10.14 -6.43
N GLU A 86 -0.26 10.49 -5.90
CA GLU A 86 -0.15 11.47 -4.82
C GLU A 86 -0.72 12.83 -5.21
N SER A 87 -0.44 13.28 -6.43
CA SER A 87 -0.94 14.56 -6.95
C SER A 87 -2.46 14.53 -7.11
N GLY A 88 -3.00 13.47 -7.68
CA GLY A 88 -4.44 13.27 -7.83
C GLY A 88 -5.17 13.24 -6.49
N ARG A 89 -4.60 12.59 -5.47
CA ARG A 89 -5.19 12.59 -4.10
C ARG A 89 -5.18 13.98 -3.48
N ARG A 90 -4.06 14.73 -3.63
CA ARG A 90 -3.99 16.10 -3.13
C ARG A 90 -5.04 17.01 -3.81
N MET A 91 -5.21 16.86 -5.11
CA MET A 91 -6.22 17.62 -5.86
C MET A 91 -7.64 17.26 -5.40
N ALA A 92 -7.95 15.99 -5.26
CA ALA A 92 -9.25 15.53 -4.77
C ALA A 92 -9.55 16.07 -3.36
N LEU A 93 -8.57 16.04 -2.45
CA LEU A 93 -8.72 16.60 -1.10
C LEU A 93 -8.83 18.12 -1.10
N ALA A 94 -8.10 18.83 -1.96
CA ALA A 94 -8.25 20.27 -2.09
C ALA A 94 -9.66 20.64 -2.59
N GLN A 95 -10.20 19.87 -3.52
CA GLN A 95 -11.57 20.04 -3.97
C GLN A 95 -12.60 19.73 -2.86
N ALA A 96 -12.44 18.62 -2.15
CA ALA A 96 -13.31 18.27 -1.02
C ALA A 96 -13.30 19.34 0.07
N LEU A 97 -12.12 19.85 0.44
CA LEU A 97 -11.96 20.93 1.42
C LEU A 97 -12.66 22.22 0.97
N SER A 98 -12.57 22.56 -0.31
CA SER A 98 -13.26 23.74 -0.87
C SER A 98 -14.79 23.55 -0.86
N LEU A 99 -15.28 22.39 -1.29
CA LEU A 99 -16.71 22.09 -1.34
C LEU A 99 -17.35 22.01 0.05
N LYS A 100 -16.62 21.47 1.03
CA LYS A 100 -17.12 21.22 2.38
C LYS A 100 -16.70 22.27 3.40
N GLN A 101 -16.08 23.38 2.98
CA GLN A 101 -15.53 24.40 3.88
C GLN A 101 -16.50 24.86 4.96
N GLU A 102 -17.76 25.10 4.61
CA GLU A 102 -18.79 25.59 5.53
C GLU A 102 -19.25 24.52 6.55
N GLU A 103 -19.11 23.24 6.19
CA GLU A 103 -19.45 22.10 7.05
C GLU A 103 -18.31 21.73 8.00
N LEU A 104 -17.08 22.19 7.73
CA LEU A 104 -15.92 21.92 8.57
C LEU A 104 -15.95 22.78 9.85
N HIS A 105 -15.58 22.17 10.96
CA HIS A 105 -15.48 22.84 12.26
C HIS A 105 -14.04 23.20 12.61
N TYR A 106 -13.15 22.21 12.64
CA TYR A 106 -11.75 22.39 13.03
C TYR A 106 -10.92 22.99 11.91
N TYR A 107 -11.05 22.46 10.70
CA TYR A 107 -10.23 22.88 9.55
C TYR A 107 -10.83 24.06 8.75
N ARG A 108 -12.03 24.54 9.08
CA ARG A 108 -12.75 25.59 8.33
C ARG A 108 -11.88 26.79 7.96
N ARG A 109 -11.11 27.30 8.93
CA ARG A 109 -10.29 28.52 8.73
C ARG A 109 -9.07 28.32 7.86
N VAL A 110 -8.58 27.08 7.75
CA VAL A 110 -7.37 26.71 7.02
C VAL A 110 -7.65 25.82 5.82
N ALA A 111 -8.92 25.57 5.51
CA ALA A 111 -9.35 24.64 4.45
C ALA A 111 -8.69 24.94 3.09
N LEU A 112 -8.49 26.22 2.77
CA LEU A 112 -7.89 26.66 1.51
C LEU A 112 -6.37 26.83 1.58
N SER A 113 -5.70 26.45 2.67
CA SER A 113 -4.24 26.53 2.77
C SER A 113 -3.55 25.46 1.93
N SER A 114 -2.49 25.83 1.21
CA SER A 114 -1.80 24.98 0.24
C SER A 114 -1.20 23.68 0.83
N GLY A 115 -0.81 23.68 2.10
CA GLY A 115 -0.19 22.54 2.75
C GLY A 115 -1.16 21.57 3.43
N LEU A 116 -2.43 21.94 3.61
CA LEU A 116 -3.40 21.10 4.31
C LEU A 116 -3.78 19.83 3.51
N PRO A 117 -4.06 19.89 2.21
CA PRO A 117 -4.40 18.70 1.43
C PRO A 117 -3.32 17.61 1.47
N GLU A 118 -2.04 17.98 1.46
CA GLU A 118 -0.92 17.05 1.55
C GLU A 118 -0.89 16.31 2.90
N LYS A 119 -1.00 17.06 3.99
CA LYS A 119 -1.01 16.49 5.36
C LYS A 119 -2.21 15.56 5.59
N LEU A 120 -3.39 15.96 5.10
CA LEU A 120 -4.59 15.14 5.22
C LEU A 120 -4.50 13.90 4.32
N SER A 121 -3.95 14.01 3.11
CA SER A 121 -3.72 12.86 2.24
C SER A 121 -2.83 11.81 2.91
N THR A 122 -1.74 12.24 3.54
CA THR A 122 -0.85 11.34 4.27
C THR A 122 -1.60 10.64 5.42
N LEU A 123 -2.31 11.40 6.23
CA LEU A 123 -3.06 10.86 7.38
C LEU A 123 -4.15 9.87 6.96
N LEU A 124 -4.95 10.18 5.95
CA LEU A 124 -6.00 9.28 5.45
C LEU A 124 -5.40 8.01 4.84
N MET A 125 -4.25 8.12 4.16
CA MET A 125 -3.54 6.94 3.67
C MET A 125 -3.03 6.05 4.80
N ASP A 126 -2.56 6.63 5.90
CA ASP A 126 -2.10 5.85 7.05
C ASP A 126 -3.28 5.10 7.69
N PHE A 127 -4.45 5.71 7.80
CA PHE A 127 -5.67 5.00 8.23
C PHE A 127 -6.02 3.84 7.30
N GLN A 128 -6.01 4.05 6.00
CA GLN A 128 -6.27 2.98 5.01
C GLN A 128 -5.23 1.85 5.08
N ARG A 129 -3.96 2.16 5.33
CA ARG A 129 -2.88 1.15 5.47
C ARG A 129 -3.06 0.27 6.70
N THR A 130 -3.63 0.79 7.78
CA THR A 130 -3.95 0.00 8.98
C THR A 130 -5.19 -0.87 8.81
N GLY A 131 -5.91 -0.73 7.68
CA GLY A 131 -7.16 -1.45 7.44
C GLY A 131 -8.37 -0.85 8.15
N LEU A 132 -8.22 0.35 8.74
CA LEU A 132 -9.32 1.06 9.39
C LEU A 132 -10.37 1.47 8.35
N SER A 133 -11.62 1.11 8.57
CA SER A 133 -12.74 1.55 7.73
C SER A 133 -13.30 2.90 8.20
N SER A 134 -14.05 3.58 7.32
CA SER A 134 -14.70 4.85 7.68
C SER A 134 -15.74 4.67 8.77
N GLU A 135 -16.41 3.51 8.82
CA GLU A 135 -17.41 3.15 9.83
C GLU A 135 -16.75 2.94 11.21
N GLU A 136 -15.64 2.21 11.25
CA GLU A 136 -14.86 2.02 12.48
C GLU A 136 -14.31 3.35 12.98
N PHE A 137 -13.79 4.19 12.08
CA PHE A 137 -13.30 5.51 12.44
C PHE A 137 -14.44 6.42 12.97
N ALA A 138 -15.65 6.34 12.40
CA ALA A 138 -16.82 7.06 12.90
C ALA A 138 -17.16 6.66 14.34
N ALA A 139 -17.15 5.36 14.63
CA ALA A 139 -17.39 4.86 15.99
C ALA A 139 -16.36 5.41 16.99
N TYR A 140 -15.07 5.37 16.66
CA TYR A 140 -14.03 5.98 17.50
C TYR A 140 -14.19 7.49 17.66
N ALA A 141 -14.58 8.21 16.61
CA ALA A 141 -14.79 9.65 16.67
C ALA A 141 -15.91 10.03 17.66
N GLU A 142 -16.97 9.22 17.75
CA GLU A 142 -18.06 9.43 18.70
C GLU A 142 -17.65 9.24 20.17
N GLU A 143 -16.74 8.29 20.43
CA GLU A 143 -16.22 8.03 21.77
C GLU A 143 -15.24 9.11 22.28
N LEU A 144 -14.73 9.97 21.39
CA LEU A 144 -13.81 11.04 21.79
C LEU A 144 -14.51 12.08 22.68
N PRO A 145 -13.80 12.59 23.70
CA PRO A 145 -14.33 13.68 24.52
C PRO A 145 -14.59 14.93 23.67
N SER A 146 -15.64 15.68 24.03
CA SER A 146 -15.94 16.93 23.34
C SER A 146 -14.75 17.89 23.34
N GLY A 147 -14.46 18.52 22.18
CA GLY A 147 -13.35 19.45 22.04
C GLY A 147 -12.72 19.43 20.65
N ALA A 148 -11.54 20.03 20.55
CA ALA A 148 -10.83 20.17 19.27
C ALA A 148 -10.52 18.82 18.61
N LEU A 149 -10.22 17.78 19.39
CA LEU A 149 -9.90 16.46 18.85
C LEU A 149 -11.13 15.81 18.21
N LYS A 150 -12.30 15.86 18.87
CA LYS A 150 -13.56 15.36 18.31
C LYS A 150 -13.95 16.13 17.04
N ALA A 151 -13.87 17.46 17.07
CA ALA A 151 -14.14 18.28 15.89
C ALA A 151 -13.20 17.94 14.72
N LYS A 152 -11.92 17.71 14.99
CA LYS A 152 -10.94 17.27 13.99
C LYS A 152 -11.28 15.90 13.41
N ALA A 153 -11.71 14.94 14.25
CA ALA A 153 -12.09 13.61 13.81
C ALA A 153 -13.34 13.64 12.92
N HIS A 154 -14.34 14.46 13.27
CA HIS A 154 -15.53 14.64 12.45
C HIS A 154 -15.21 15.26 11.09
N ASP A 155 -14.36 16.28 11.04
CA ASP A 155 -13.93 16.88 9.77
C ASP A 155 -13.18 15.86 8.89
N LEU A 156 -12.31 15.03 9.49
CA LEU A 156 -11.62 13.97 8.77
C LEU A 156 -12.58 12.93 8.20
N LEU A 157 -13.58 12.54 8.98
CA LEU A 157 -14.62 11.61 8.54
C LEU A 157 -15.42 12.18 7.37
N LEU A 158 -15.84 13.44 7.46
CA LEU A 158 -16.55 14.14 6.38
C LEU A 158 -15.73 14.13 5.09
N LEU A 159 -14.45 14.47 5.17
CA LEU A 159 -13.55 14.48 4.00
C LEU A 159 -13.25 13.10 3.45
N TRP A 160 -13.27 12.06 4.29
CA TRP A 160 -13.04 10.68 3.85
C TRP A 160 -14.23 10.11 3.07
N GLN A 161 -15.43 10.54 3.41
CA GLN A 161 -16.68 10.08 2.78
C GLN A 161 -17.08 10.88 1.53
N THR A 162 -16.40 12.01 1.26
CA THR A 162 -16.63 12.86 0.08
C THR A 162 -15.82 12.39 -1.12
#